data_faebc42c6ad3cc2ccd0f8b27ae4e58d8
#
_entry.id   faebc42c6ad3cc2ccd0f8b27ae4e58d8
#
_cell.length_a   1.000
_cell.length_b   1.000
_cell.length_c   1.000
_cell.angle_alpha   90.00
_cell.angle_beta   90.00
_cell.angle_gamma   90.00
#
_symmetry.space_group_name_H-M   'P 1'
#
loop_
_entity.id
_entity.type
_entity.pdbx_description
1 polymer ?
#
loop_
_entity_poly.entity_id
_entity_poly.type
_entity_poly.pdbx_seq_one_letter_code
_entity_poly.pdbx_strand_id
1 'polypeptide(L)'
;MSEIAEPPASPAAPESDLDRDPGRPAESALLGPAALAEPETPVRAGWITLLVTANVGLWLGVYAPIQVLLPEQAQHLDRASKTLLLSAVMGAGALAALVTNPIAGALSDRTTSRWGRRHPWTVGGAVLGAAGLAVLAVAPDAAVMMLGWFLAQAGLGVMLATLTAALPDRVPVAQRGALGGLIGISQMLGTVIGALLVTVLVTGLASGYLACGVLVVLAALTFALFTPDDVLPAALVPKQTVRATLGRLWVSPRRYPDFGWAWFMHFLINLGNALGTLYLLYFLQDGAHYHDPQTGLLILMAIYGIALAVAGVVCGTASDRSGYRRRYVVGAAAVMAVAALLLVISPTWHAALIAAPLLGLGFGTYWAAAPAVLTQVLPAASDRAKDLGVINVATALPLVVAPLIAGIVLYTLHSYPSLFALSGVATVAGGLAVLRIRAVA
;
A
#
# COMPACT_ATOMS: atom_id res chain seq x y z
N MET A 1 -74.15 24.41 28.14
CA MET A 1 -74.50 25.46 27.18
C MET A 1 -73.68 26.65 27.51
N SER A 2 -72.61 26.85 26.79
CA SER A 2 -71.95 28.16 26.51
C SER A 2 -70.99 27.91 25.38
N GLU A 3 -71.35 28.47 24.26
CA GLU A 3 -70.56 28.58 23.04
C GLU A 3 -69.28 29.39 23.31
N ILE A 4 -68.11 28.83 22.99
CA ILE A 4 -66.85 29.60 22.96
C ILE A 4 -66.55 29.87 21.49
N ALA A 5 -66.68 31.12 21.11
CA ALA A 5 -66.39 31.64 19.76
C ALA A 5 -64.88 31.60 19.47
N GLU A 6 -64.50 31.11 18.28
CA GLU A 6 -63.15 31.23 17.71
C GLU A 6 -62.83 32.70 17.42
N PRO A 7 -61.60 33.15 17.67
CA PRO A 7 -61.17 34.49 17.24
C PRO A 7 -60.88 34.52 15.72
N PRO A 8 -61.08 35.68 15.07
CA PRO A 8 -60.93 35.82 13.62
C PRO A 8 -59.49 35.77 13.17
N ALA A 9 -59.24 35.12 12.02
CA ALA A 9 -57.96 35.03 11.34
C ALA A 9 -57.37 36.41 11.05
N SER A 10 -56.10 36.61 11.45
CA SER A 10 -55.32 37.82 11.12
C SER A 10 -54.99 37.81 9.62
N PRO A 11 -55.04 38.98 8.92
CA PRO A 11 -54.71 39.06 7.51
C PRO A 11 -53.20 38.87 7.28
N ALA A 12 -52.86 38.06 6.27
CA ALA A 12 -51.50 37.82 5.80
C ALA A 12 -50.85 39.17 5.43
N ALA A 13 -49.71 39.46 6.03
CA ALA A 13 -48.84 40.57 5.64
C ALA A 13 -48.25 40.31 4.24
N PRO A 14 -48.07 41.31 3.39
CA PRO A 14 -47.47 41.16 2.08
C PRO A 14 -46.00 40.80 2.24
N GLU A 15 -45.54 39.75 1.51
CA GLU A 15 -44.13 39.43 1.36
C GLU A 15 -43.36 40.64 0.88
N SER A 16 -42.52 41.18 1.76
CA SER A 16 -41.66 42.32 1.44
C SER A 16 -40.52 41.86 0.54
N ASP A 17 -40.47 42.41 -0.65
CA ASP A 17 -39.43 42.26 -1.69
C ASP A 17 -38.06 42.88 -1.23
N LEU A 18 -37.76 42.89 0.08
CA LEU A 18 -36.63 43.58 0.70
C LEU A 18 -35.44 42.72 1.04
N ASP A 19 -35.38 41.43 0.63
CA ASP A 19 -34.25 40.57 0.94
C ASP A 19 -33.37 40.17 -0.27
N ARG A 20 -33.38 41.03 -1.31
CA ARG A 20 -32.32 40.97 -2.32
C ARG A 20 -31.23 41.99 -1.96
N ASP A 21 -30.36 41.59 -1.01
CA ASP A 21 -29.10 42.28 -0.74
C ASP A 21 -28.14 42.04 -1.93
N PRO A 22 -27.87 43.04 -2.80
CA PRO A 22 -26.95 42.91 -3.93
C PRO A 22 -25.47 42.80 -3.49
N GLY A 23 -25.19 42.80 -2.19
CA GLY A 23 -23.86 42.73 -1.60
C GLY A 23 -23.50 41.35 -0.96
N ARG A 24 -24.42 40.39 -0.89
CA ARG A 24 -24.03 39.02 -0.48
C ARG A 24 -23.17 38.42 -1.58
N PRO A 25 -21.88 38.14 -1.34
CA PRO A 25 -21.11 37.34 -2.28
C PRO A 25 -21.88 36.03 -2.49
N ALA A 26 -22.13 35.69 -3.76
CA ALA A 26 -22.84 34.49 -4.13
C ALA A 26 -22.27 33.31 -3.28
N GLU A 27 -23.13 32.44 -2.76
CA GLU A 27 -22.74 31.27 -1.95
C GLU A 27 -21.62 30.43 -2.59
N SER A 28 -21.47 30.54 -3.93
CA SER A 28 -20.36 29.98 -4.69
C SER A 28 -18.97 30.59 -4.33
N ALA A 29 -18.89 31.76 -3.72
CA ALA A 29 -17.63 32.36 -3.28
C ALA A 29 -17.17 31.86 -1.92
N LEU A 30 -18.04 31.19 -1.16
CA LEU A 30 -17.74 30.51 0.11
C LEU A 30 -17.29 29.07 -0.11
N LEU A 31 -17.57 28.46 -1.27
CA LEU A 31 -17.03 27.17 -1.68
C LEU A 31 -15.58 27.41 -2.12
N GLY A 32 -14.61 26.91 -1.34
CA GLY A 32 -13.21 26.90 -1.76
C GLY A 32 -13.08 26.24 -3.16
N PRO A 33 -11.98 26.50 -3.89
CA PRO A 33 -11.81 25.95 -5.23
C PRO A 33 -11.95 24.42 -5.21
N ALA A 34 -12.55 23.86 -6.26
CA ALA A 34 -12.86 22.43 -6.39
C ALA A 34 -11.69 21.50 -6.00
N ALA A 35 -10.44 21.95 -6.26
CA ALA A 35 -9.24 21.21 -5.91
C ALA A 35 -9.00 21.02 -4.39
N LEU A 36 -9.66 21.76 -3.51
CA LEU A 36 -9.51 21.70 -2.05
C LEU A 36 -10.84 21.38 -1.33
N ALA A 37 -11.96 21.36 -2.06
CA ALA A 37 -13.26 21.01 -1.51
C ALA A 37 -13.34 19.48 -1.24
N GLU A 38 -14.07 19.09 -0.20
CA GLU A 38 -14.37 17.66 0.01
C GLU A 38 -15.34 17.18 -1.07
N PRO A 39 -15.04 16.07 -1.78
CA PRO A 39 -15.91 15.57 -2.83
C PRO A 39 -17.25 15.09 -2.27
N GLU A 40 -18.36 15.56 -2.86
CA GLU A 40 -19.72 15.18 -2.48
C GLU A 40 -20.35 14.23 -3.52
N THR A 41 -19.95 14.36 -4.80
CA THR A 41 -20.51 13.58 -5.89
C THR A 41 -19.83 12.20 -6.01
N PRO A 42 -20.61 11.09 -6.04
CA PRO A 42 -20.07 9.76 -6.24
C PRO A 42 -19.28 9.61 -7.54
N VAL A 43 -18.12 8.96 -7.48
CA VAL A 43 -17.34 8.65 -8.67
C VAL A 43 -18.00 7.58 -9.51
N ARG A 44 -17.91 7.71 -10.84
CA ARG A 44 -18.48 6.76 -11.81
C ARG A 44 -17.63 5.48 -11.88
N ALA A 45 -18.27 4.37 -12.29
CA ALA A 45 -17.58 3.08 -12.45
C ALA A 45 -16.36 3.15 -13.39
N GLY A 46 -16.42 3.95 -14.47
CA GLY A 46 -15.28 4.14 -15.39
C GLY A 46 -14.04 4.72 -14.70
N TRP A 47 -14.23 5.72 -13.81
CA TRP A 47 -13.12 6.28 -13.03
C TRP A 47 -12.52 5.24 -12.06
N ILE A 48 -13.40 4.46 -11.41
CA ILE A 48 -13.00 3.38 -10.50
C ILE A 48 -12.16 2.32 -11.25
N THR A 49 -12.63 1.88 -12.42
CA THR A 49 -11.91 0.91 -13.26
C THR A 49 -10.53 1.42 -13.64
N LEU A 50 -10.40 2.69 -14.06
CA LEU A 50 -9.12 3.29 -14.43
C LEU A 50 -8.17 3.41 -13.23
N LEU A 51 -8.67 3.78 -12.06
CA LEU A 51 -7.88 3.80 -10.83
C LEU A 51 -7.38 2.39 -10.45
N VAL A 52 -8.25 1.38 -10.53
CA VAL A 52 -7.92 -0.03 -10.29
C VAL A 52 -6.86 -0.50 -11.28
N THR A 53 -7.03 -0.22 -12.58
CA THR A 53 -6.06 -0.56 -13.63
C THR A 53 -4.70 0.09 -13.39
N ALA A 54 -4.66 1.38 -13.01
CA ALA A 54 -3.42 2.07 -12.67
C ALA A 54 -2.72 1.44 -11.46
N ASN A 55 -3.48 1.04 -10.42
CA ASN A 55 -2.94 0.34 -9.26
C ASN A 55 -2.45 -1.08 -9.61
N VAL A 56 -3.17 -1.83 -10.46
CA VAL A 56 -2.69 -3.14 -10.96
C VAL A 56 -1.37 -2.99 -11.69
N GLY A 57 -1.25 -2.02 -12.61
CA GLY A 57 0.01 -1.72 -13.32
C GLY A 57 1.14 -1.35 -12.38
N LEU A 58 0.88 -0.48 -11.38
CA LEU A 58 1.84 -0.11 -10.35
C LEU A 58 2.36 -1.34 -9.60
N TRP A 59 1.47 -2.17 -9.07
CA TRP A 59 1.85 -3.32 -8.24
C TRP A 59 2.48 -4.45 -9.06
N LEU A 60 2.11 -4.60 -10.33
CA LEU A 60 2.80 -5.46 -11.29
C LEU A 60 4.26 -5.00 -11.45
N GLY A 61 4.50 -3.71 -11.66
CA GLY A 61 5.84 -3.13 -11.79
C GLY A 61 6.69 -3.26 -10.53
N VAL A 62 6.06 -3.37 -9.36
CA VAL A 62 6.74 -3.62 -8.07
C VAL A 62 7.02 -5.10 -7.85
N TYR A 63 5.99 -5.95 -7.92
CA TYR A 63 6.10 -7.32 -7.41
C TYR A 63 6.66 -8.33 -8.43
N ALA A 64 6.46 -8.16 -9.73
CA ALA A 64 7.06 -9.05 -10.73
C ALA A 64 8.59 -9.01 -10.67
N PRO A 65 9.25 -7.82 -10.61
CA PRO A 65 10.69 -7.75 -10.35
C PRO A 65 11.09 -8.36 -9.01
N ILE A 66 10.42 -8.00 -7.92
CA ILE A 66 10.78 -8.45 -6.56
C ILE A 66 10.75 -9.98 -6.44
N GLN A 67 9.72 -10.61 -6.99
CA GLN A 67 9.48 -12.03 -6.77
C GLN A 67 10.22 -12.93 -7.74
N VAL A 68 10.47 -12.48 -8.96
CA VAL A 68 11.02 -13.33 -10.02
C VAL A 68 12.31 -12.73 -10.60
N LEU A 69 12.24 -11.53 -11.20
CA LEU A 69 13.33 -11.03 -12.04
C LEU A 69 14.59 -10.65 -11.25
N LEU A 70 14.44 -9.95 -10.12
CA LEU A 70 15.60 -9.55 -9.28
C LEU A 70 16.32 -10.75 -8.66
N PRO A 71 15.61 -11.74 -8.07
CA PRO A 71 16.26 -12.95 -7.59
C PRO A 71 17.01 -13.71 -8.69
N GLU A 72 16.41 -13.85 -9.86
CA GLU A 72 17.03 -14.52 -11.00
C GLU A 72 18.26 -13.74 -11.50
N GLN A 73 18.15 -12.42 -11.65
CA GLN A 73 19.27 -11.56 -12.06
C GLN A 73 20.41 -11.58 -11.05
N ALA A 74 20.11 -11.51 -9.74
CA ALA A 74 21.13 -11.61 -8.69
C ALA A 74 21.88 -12.95 -8.76
N GLN A 75 21.17 -14.04 -9.05
CA GLN A 75 21.80 -15.35 -9.23
C GLN A 75 22.68 -15.43 -10.49
N HIS A 76 22.30 -14.76 -11.57
CA HIS A 76 23.12 -14.69 -12.79
C HIS A 76 24.38 -13.84 -12.61
N LEU A 77 24.29 -12.73 -11.87
CA LEU A 77 25.43 -11.82 -11.65
C LEU A 77 26.44 -12.36 -10.62
N ASP A 78 25.95 -12.90 -9.51
CA ASP A 78 26.80 -13.46 -8.45
C ASP A 78 26.10 -14.62 -7.76
N ARG A 79 26.38 -15.83 -8.23
CA ARG A 79 25.78 -17.05 -7.67
C ARG A 79 26.20 -17.35 -6.23
N ALA A 80 27.42 -16.94 -5.86
CA ALA A 80 27.96 -17.21 -4.52
C ALA A 80 27.35 -16.29 -3.46
N SER A 81 27.10 -15.01 -3.82
CA SER A 81 26.58 -13.99 -2.90
C SER A 81 25.18 -13.48 -3.31
N LYS A 82 24.40 -14.29 -4.07
CA LYS A 82 23.10 -13.90 -4.61
C LYS A 82 22.11 -13.32 -3.58
N THR A 83 22.09 -13.89 -2.35
CA THR A 83 21.22 -13.44 -1.28
C THR A 83 21.63 -12.07 -0.71
N LEU A 84 22.94 -11.85 -0.57
CA LEU A 84 23.48 -10.58 -0.11
C LEU A 84 23.27 -9.49 -1.17
N LEU A 85 23.54 -9.81 -2.45
CA LEU A 85 23.29 -8.89 -3.56
C LEU A 85 21.80 -8.52 -3.66
N LEU A 86 20.90 -9.51 -3.62
CA LEU A 86 19.47 -9.23 -3.64
C LEU A 86 19.06 -8.35 -2.45
N SER A 87 19.58 -8.63 -1.25
CA SER A 87 19.29 -7.84 -0.05
C SER A 87 19.75 -6.39 -0.20
N ALA A 88 20.94 -6.15 -0.75
CA ALA A 88 21.46 -4.81 -1.00
C ALA A 88 20.59 -4.05 -2.03
N VAL A 89 20.24 -4.71 -3.15
CA VAL A 89 19.36 -4.16 -4.19
C VAL A 89 17.98 -3.81 -3.61
N MET A 90 17.38 -4.74 -2.87
CA MET A 90 16.07 -4.53 -2.23
C MET A 90 16.11 -3.38 -1.21
N GLY A 91 17.16 -3.33 -0.39
CA GLY A 91 17.37 -2.26 0.58
C GLY A 91 17.51 -0.89 -0.09
N ALA A 92 18.27 -0.80 -1.18
CA ALA A 92 18.43 0.44 -1.97
C ALA A 92 17.08 0.92 -2.54
N GLY A 93 16.30 0.01 -3.13
CA GLY A 93 14.98 0.34 -3.67
C GLY A 93 13.99 0.75 -2.60
N ALA A 94 13.97 0.05 -1.47
CA ALA A 94 13.09 0.38 -0.36
C ALA A 94 13.42 1.74 0.27
N LEU A 95 14.71 2.10 0.36
CA LEU A 95 15.15 3.43 0.77
C LEU A 95 14.67 4.51 -0.22
N ALA A 96 14.77 4.24 -1.53
CA ALA A 96 14.24 5.14 -2.55
C ALA A 96 12.75 5.40 -2.36
N ALA A 97 11.93 4.35 -2.24
CA ALA A 97 10.48 4.46 -2.04
C ALA A 97 10.12 5.20 -0.75
N LEU A 98 10.83 4.91 0.36
CA LEU A 98 10.61 5.55 1.65
C LEU A 98 10.82 7.08 1.60
N VAL A 99 11.80 7.53 0.82
CA VAL A 99 12.14 8.96 0.67
C VAL A 99 11.25 9.63 -0.38
N THR A 100 11.06 9.00 -1.53
CA THR A 100 10.37 9.63 -2.67
C THR A 100 8.86 9.73 -2.47
N ASN A 101 8.22 8.76 -1.82
CA ASN A 101 6.78 8.74 -1.61
C ASN A 101 6.28 9.99 -0.84
N PRO A 102 6.76 10.35 0.37
CA PRO A 102 6.30 11.54 1.08
C PRO A 102 6.71 12.85 0.39
N ILE A 103 7.88 12.88 -0.27
CA ILE A 103 8.34 14.05 -1.02
C ILE A 103 7.43 14.30 -2.22
N ALA A 104 7.13 13.26 -3.01
CA ALA A 104 6.24 13.35 -4.15
C ALA A 104 4.81 13.75 -3.75
N GLY A 105 4.30 13.20 -2.66
CA GLY A 105 3.02 13.62 -2.07
C GLY A 105 3.00 15.11 -1.79
N ALA A 106 3.98 15.61 -1.05
CA ALA A 106 4.08 17.02 -0.68
C ALA A 106 4.33 17.97 -1.88
N LEU A 107 5.06 17.53 -2.91
CA LEU A 107 5.29 18.31 -4.12
C LEU A 107 4.05 18.31 -5.02
N SER A 108 3.38 17.18 -5.17
CA SER A 108 2.15 17.09 -5.97
C SER A 108 1.02 17.94 -5.37
N ASP A 109 0.94 18.08 -4.05
CA ASP A 109 -0.01 18.97 -3.36
C ASP A 109 0.16 20.45 -3.73
N ARG A 110 1.29 20.85 -4.28
CA ARG A 110 1.66 22.23 -4.65
C ARG A 110 1.70 22.47 -6.15
N THR A 111 1.44 21.44 -6.92
CA THR A 111 1.56 21.50 -8.38
C THR A 111 0.36 22.26 -8.96
N THR A 112 0.68 23.28 -9.78
CA THR A 112 -0.30 24.16 -10.45
C THR A 112 -0.40 23.86 -11.95
N SER A 113 -0.09 22.64 -12.36
CA SER A 113 -0.09 22.24 -13.77
C SER A 113 -1.51 22.27 -14.36
N ARG A 114 -1.60 22.65 -15.64
CA ARG A 114 -2.84 22.57 -16.43
C ARG A 114 -3.40 21.15 -16.58
N TRP A 115 -2.58 20.13 -16.36
CA TRP A 115 -2.99 18.72 -16.37
C TRP A 115 -3.50 18.25 -15.01
N GLY A 116 -3.76 19.17 -14.09
CA GLY A 116 -4.10 18.86 -12.70
C GLY A 116 -2.86 18.76 -11.81
N ARG A 117 -3.07 18.44 -10.53
CA ARG A 117 -2.00 18.39 -9.54
C ARG A 117 -1.39 16.99 -9.40
N ARG A 118 -2.11 15.92 -9.74
CA ARG A 118 -1.67 14.51 -9.57
C ARG A 118 -1.17 13.86 -10.85
N HIS A 119 -1.84 14.08 -11.98
CA HIS A 119 -1.52 13.43 -13.25
C HIS A 119 -0.07 13.61 -13.71
N PRO A 120 0.56 14.79 -13.67
CA PRO A 120 1.95 14.97 -14.07
C PRO A 120 2.92 14.11 -13.26
N TRP A 121 2.65 13.94 -11.96
CA TRP A 121 3.46 13.12 -11.06
C TRP A 121 3.20 11.63 -11.25
N THR A 122 1.93 11.23 -11.48
CA THR A 122 1.58 9.85 -11.78
C THR A 122 2.30 9.35 -13.04
N VAL A 123 2.22 10.13 -14.13
CA VAL A 123 2.88 9.79 -15.40
C VAL A 123 4.40 9.90 -15.29
N GLY A 124 4.92 11.00 -14.69
CA GLY A 124 6.35 11.18 -14.47
C GLY A 124 6.95 10.08 -13.61
N GLY A 125 6.24 9.67 -12.56
CA GLY A 125 6.63 8.52 -11.71
C GLY A 125 6.66 7.21 -12.49
N ALA A 126 5.63 6.94 -13.29
CA ALA A 126 5.58 5.75 -14.13
C ALA A 126 6.72 5.70 -15.15
N VAL A 127 7.02 6.82 -15.81
CA VAL A 127 8.14 6.93 -16.78
C VAL A 127 9.49 6.72 -16.08
N LEU A 128 9.72 7.35 -14.92
CA LEU A 128 10.93 7.14 -14.13
C LEU A 128 11.05 5.69 -13.67
N GLY A 129 9.94 5.10 -13.23
CA GLY A 129 9.87 3.68 -12.85
C GLY A 129 10.24 2.76 -14.01
N ALA A 130 9.65 2.99 -15.18
CA ALA A 130 9.96 2.24 -16.41
C ALA A 130 11.41 2.43 -16.86
N ALA A 131 11.97 3.65 -16.75
CA ALA A 131 13.39 3.91 -17.03
C ALA A 131 14.31 3.10 -16.10
N GLY A 132 13.98 3.03 -14.80
CA GLY A 132 14.69 2.17 -13.84
C GLY A 132 14.62 0.69 -14.21
N LEU A 133 13.45 0.19 -14.64
CA LEU A 133 13.28 -1.18 -15.13
C LEU A 133 14.07 -1.43 -16.44
N ALA A 134 14.15 -0.42 -17.32
CA ALA A 134 14.99 -0.51 -18.53
C ALA A 134 16.49 -0.56 -18.19
N VAL A 135 16.95 0.18 -17.17
CA VAL A 135 18.31 0.07 -16.65
C VAL A 135 18.59 -1.34 -16.12
N LEU A 136 17.65 -1.93 -15.37
CA LEU A 136 17.76 -3.33 -14.91
C LEU A 136 17.86 -4.32 -16.07
N ALA A 137 17.10 -4.11 -17.15
CA ALA A 137 17.11 -4.99 -18.33
C ALA A 137 18.50 -5.12 -18.98
N VAL A 138 19.35 -4.11 -18.85
CA VAL A 138 20.70 -4.07 -19.43
C VAL A 138 21.82 -4.04 -18.38
N ALA A 139 21.50 -4.25 -17.10
CA ALA A 139 22.47 -4.13 -16.01
C ALA A 139 23.55 -5.21 -16.09
N PRO A 140 24.83 -4.84 -16.30
CA PRO A 140 25.95 -5.78 -16.45
C PRO A 140 26.53 -6.20 -15.10
N ASP A 141 26.24 -5.48 -14.03
CA ASP A 141 26.84 -5.68 -12.71
C ASP A 141 25.89 -5.25 -11.56
N ALA A 142 26.32 -5.52 -10.34
CA ALA A 142 25.58 -5.25 -9.10
C ALA A 142 25.30 -3.75 -8.89
N ALA A 143 26.21 -2.86 -9.27
CA ALA A 143 26.06 -1.42 -9.06
C ALA A 143 24.96 -0.85 -9.97
N VAL A 144 24.96 -1.24 -11.24
CA VAL A 144 23.91 -0.84 -12.20
C VAL A 144 22.57 -1.49 -11.83
N MET A 145 22.58 -2.73 -11.35
CA MET A 145 21.37 -3.38 -10.83
C MET A 145 20.77 -2.62 -9.63
N MET A 146 21.60 -2.20 -8.67
CA MET A 146 21.16 -1.38 -7.54
C MET A 146 20.61 -0.02 -7.99
N LEU A 147 21.30 0.65 -8.93
CA LEU A 147 20.85 1.93 -9.48
C LEU A 147 19.51 1.78 -10.21
N GLY A 148 19.37 0.77 -11.06
CA GLY A 148 18.13 0.50 -11.79
C GLY A 148 16.96 0.27 -10.86
N TRP A 149 17.13 -0.56 -9.83
CA TRP A 149 16.10 -0.81 -8.85
C TRP A 149 15.78 0.41 -7.97
N PHE A 150 16.80 1.20 -7.59
CA PHE A 150 16.61 2.47 -6.89
C PHE A 150 15.74 3.44 -7.72
N LEU A 151 16.04 3.62 -9.01
CA LEU A 151 15.26 4.47 -9.90
C LEU A 151 13.84 3.93 -10.12
N ALA A 152 13.70 2.61 -10.30
CA ALA A 152 12.40 1.97 -10.45
C ALA A 152 11.52 2.23 -9.23
N GLN A 153 12.04 1.99 -8.03
CA GLN A 153 11.29 2.19 -6.79
C GLN A 153 11.05 3.67 -6.48
N ALA A 154 11.97 4.56 -6.84
CA ALA A 154 11.74 5.99 -6.75
C ALA A 154 10.54 6.42 -7.60
N GLY A 155 10.51 6.01 -8.87
CA GLY A 155 9.41 6.33 -9.79
C GLY A 155 8.09 5.70 -9.39
N LEU A 156 8.08 4.41 -9.06
CA LEU A 156 6.88 3.71 -8.60
C LEU A 156 6.36 4.26 -7.26
N GLY A 157 7.26 4.70 -6.37
CA GLY A 157 6.89 5.40 -5.14
C GLY A 157 6.19 6.75 -5.40
N VAL A 158 6.66 7.52 -6.39
CA VAL A 158 5.99 8.75 -6.84
C VAL A 158 4.58 8.43 -7.36
N MET A 159 4.44 7.42 -8.23
CA MET A 159 3.16 6.99 -8.77
C MET A 159 2.21 6.51 -7.65
N LEU A 160 2.71 5.73 -6.68
CA LEU A 160 1.93 5.27 -5.52
C LEU A 160 1.40 6.45 -4.70
N ALA A 161 2.25 7.43 -4.39
CA ALA A 161 1.86 8.61 -3.60
C ALA A 161 0.69 9.35 -4.25
N THR A 162 0.75 9.54 -5.57
CA THR A 162 -0.27 10.30 -6.30
C THR A 162 -1.56 9.53 -6.53
N LEU A 163 -1.51 8.22 -6.81
CA LEU A 163 -2.70 7.37 -6.90
C LEU A 163 -3.41 7.25 -5.55
N THR A 164 -2.64 7.14 -4.45
CA THR A 164 -3.22 7.12 -3.09
C THR A 164 -3.89 8.45 -2.76
N ALA A 165 -3.27 9.58 -3.13
CA ALA A 165 -3.83 10.91 -2.90
C ALA A 165 -5.08 11.19 -3.76
N ALA A 166 -5.21 10.57 -4.94
CA ALA A 166 -6.39 10.72 -5.79
C ALA A 166 -7.68 10.21 -5.11
N LEU A 167 -7.57 9.27 -4.16
CA LEU A 167 -8.72 8.73 -3.42
C LEU A 167 -9.42 9.82 -2.59
N PRO A 168 -8.78 10.49 -1.62
CA PRO A 168 -9.42 11.56 -0.85
C PRO A 168 -9.75 12.79 -1.69
N ASP A 169 -9.01 13.04 -2.80
CA ASP A 169 -9.20 14.20 -3.65
C ASP A 169 -10.50 14.12 -4.50
N ARG A 170 -10.96 12.90 -4.83
CA ARG A 170 -12.07 12.69 -5.79
C ARG A 170 -13.22 11.86 -5.24
N VAL A 171 -13.01 11.11 -4.17
CA VAL A 171 -13.97 10.13 -3.67
C VAL A 171 -14.66 10.63 -2.41
N PRO A 172 -16.00 10.69 -2.38
CA PRO A 172 -16.76 10.99 -1.16
C PRO A 172 -16.47 10.00 -0.05
N VAL A 173 -16.54 10.46 1.20
CA VAL A 173 -16.26 9.65 2.39
C VAL A 173 -17.01 8.32 2.39
N ALA A 174 -18.29 8.34 1.96
CA ALA A 174 -19.15 7.15 1.92
C ALA A 174 -18.65 6.04 0.98
N GLN A 175 -17.87 6.37 -0.08
CA GLN A 175 -17.33 5.40 -1.04
C GLN A 175 -15.88 4.98 -0.75
N ARG A 176 -15.15 5.70 0.11
CA ARG A 176 -13.69 5.48 0.36
C ARG A 176 -13.40 4.07 0.88
N GLY A 177 -14.26 3.52 1.73
CA GLY A 177 -14.08 2.17 2.27
C GLY A 177 -14.10 1.09 1.19
N ALA A 178 -15.12 1.12 0.33
CA ALA A 178 -15.26 0.15 -0.78
C ALA A 178 -14.10 0.26 -1.79
N LEU A 179 -13.70 1.50 -2.13
CA LEU A 179 -12.58 1.73 -3.05
C LEU A 179 -11.23 1.34 -2.43
N GLY A 180 -11.04 1.56 -1.13
CA GLY A 180 -9.86 1.08 -0.40
C GLY A 180 -9.71 -0.44 -0.52
N GLY A 181 -10.81 -1.18 -0.39
CA GLY A 181 -10.86 -2.63 -0.63
C GLY A 181 -10.47 -3.01 -2.07
N LEU A 182 -10.99 -2.29 -3.09
CA LEU A 182 -10.62 -2.52 -4.49
C LEU A 182 -9.15 -2.22 -4.79
N ILE A 183 -8.57 -1.19 -4.16
CA ILE A 183 -7.13 -0.90 -4.26
C ILE A 183 -6.32 -2.05 -3.65
N GLY A 184 -6.74 -2.61 -2.51
CA GLY A 184 -6.12 -3.81 -1.93
C GLY A 184 -6.17 -5.03 -2.86
N ILE A 185 -7.31 -5.26 -3.51
CA ILE A 185 -7.46 -6.31 -4.55
C ILE A 185 -6.55 -6.03 -5.74
N SER A 186 -6.37 -4.77 -6.14
CA SER A 186 -5.47 -4.39 -7.24
C SER A 186 -4.02 -4.78 -6.95
N GLN A 187 -3.57 -4.66 -5.71
CA GLN A 187 -2.24 -5.09 -5.29
C GLN A 187 -2.06 -6.60 -5.48
N MET A 188 -3.04 -7.37 -5.05
CA MET A 188 -3.03 -8.83 -5.22
C MET A 188 -3.04 -9.22 -6.71
N LEU A 189 -3.93 -8.61 -7.50
CA LEU A 189 -4.02 -8.85 -8.94
C LEU A 189 -2.72 -8.48 -9.65
N GLY A 190 -2.13 -7.32 -9.32
CA GLY A 190 -0.85 -6.88 -9.88
C GLY A 190 0.28 -7.86 -9.58
N THR A 191 0.31 -8.40 -8.36
CA THR A 191 1.28 -9.42 -7.95
C THR A 191 1.16 -10.71 -8.77
N VAL A 192 -0.06 -11.25 -8.89
CA VAL A 192 -0.31 -12.52 -9.61
C VAL A 192 -0.13 -12.34 -11.12
N ILE A 193 -0.71 -11.30 -11.69
CA ILE A 193 -0.59 -11.00 -13.14
C ILE A 193 0.88 -10.72 -13.48
N GLY A 194 1.61 -10.02 -12.63
CA GLY A 194 3.02 -9.74 -12.82
C GLY A 194 3.88 -10.99 -12.81
N ALA A 195 3.67 -11.89 -11.84
CA ALA A 195 4.37 -13.17 -11.81
C ALA A 195 4.05 -14.01 -13.06
N LEU A 196 2.77 -14.12 -13.43
CA LEU A 196 2.34 -14.85 -14.63
C LEU A 196 2.95 -14.25 -15.92
N LEU A 197 2.98 -12.92 -16.03
CA LEU A 197 3.58 -12.22 -17.16
C LEU A 197 5.02 -12.66 -17.40
N VAL A 198 5.86 -12.62 -16.37
CA VAL A 198 7.31 -12.82 -16.49
C VAL A 198 7.72 -14.29 -16.40
N THR A 199 6.85 -15.18 -15.94
CA THR A 199 7.16 -16.64 -15.89
C THR A 199 6.60 -17.40 -17.07
N VAL A 200 5.47 -16.96 -17.66
CA VAL A 200 4.75 -17.72 -18.69
C VAL A 200 4.69 -16.98 -20.03
N LEU A 201 4.39 -15.68 -20.01
CA LEU A 201 4.09 -14.93 -21.25
C LEU A 201 5.35 -14.28 -21.85
N VAL A 202 6.22 -13.73 -21.04
CA VAL A 202 7.42 -12.99 -21.48
C VAL A 202 8.64 -13.59 -20.78
N THR A 203 9.20 -14.62 -21.40
CA THR A 203 10.38 -15.31 -20.85
C THR A 203 11.67 -14.50 -21.09
N GLY A 204 12.51 -14.42 -20.06
CA GLY A 204 13.80 -13.73 -20.10
C GLY A 204 13.84 -12.45 -19.29
N LEU A 205 15.00 -12.16 -18.70
CA LEU A 205 15.18 -11.04 -17.77
C LEU A 205 14.92 -9.67 -18.41
N ALA A 206 15.59 -9.39 -19.53
CA ALA A 206 15.49 -8.10 -20.20
C ALA A 206 14.06 -7.82 -20.70
N SER A 207 13.48 -8.79 -21.41
CA SER A 207 12.11 -8.70 -21.92
C SER A 207 11.08 -8.58 -20.80
N GLY A 208 11.27 -9.29 -19.68
CA GLY A 208 10.41 -9.20 -18.50
C GLY A 208 10.40 -7.82 -17.87
N TYR A 209 11.58 -7.22 -17.64
CA TYR A 209 11.67 -5.85 -17.14
C TYR A 209 11.02 -4.83 -18.06
N LEU A 210 11.31 -4.91 -19.37
CA LEU A 210 10.73 -4.00 -20.37
C LEU A 210 9.21 -4.12 -20.46
N ALA A 211 8.68 -5.35 -20.46
CA ALA A 211 7.25 -5.58 -20.46
C ALA A 211 6.56 -4.98 -19.22
N CYS A 212 7.14 -5.17 -18.03
CA CYS A 212 6.66 -4.51 -16.80
C CYS A 212 6.67 -2.98 -16.93
N GLY A 213 7.76 -2.41 -17.45
CA GLY A 213 7.88 -0.95 -17.63
C GLY A 213 6.83 -0.40 -18.60
N VAL A 214 6.60 -1.05 -19.73
CA VAL A 214 5.58 -0.66 -20.71
C VAL A 214 4.19 -0.71 -20.07
N LEU A 215 3.84 -1.78 -19.37
CA LEU A 215 2.52 -1.91 -18.74
C LEU A 215 2.30 -0.87 -17.62
N VAL A 216 3.31 -0.55 -16.84
CA VAL A 216 3.25 0.53 -15.83
C VAL A 216 2.93 1.87 -16.50
N VAL A 217 3.66 2.22 -17.57
CA VAL A 217 3.43 3.49 -18.29
C VAL A 217 2.05 3.52 -18.94
N LEU A 218 1.63 2.45 -19.61
CA LEU A 218 0.30 2.37 -20.22
C LEU A 218 -0.81 2.51 -19.18
N ALA A 219 -0.69 1.85 -18.05
CA ALA A 219 -1.66 1.95 -16.96
C ALA A 219 -1.73 3.37 -16.37
N ALA A 220 -0.60 4.05 -16.18
CA ALA A 220 -0.55 5.44 -15.73
C ALA A 220 -1.13 6.41 -16.77
N LEU A 221 -0.79 6.23 -18.04
CA LEU A 221 -1.29 7.07 -19.13
C LEU A 221 -2.81 6.92 -19.32
N THR A 222 -3.34 5.70 -19.28
CA THR A 222 -4.80 5.49 -19.39
C THR A 222 -5.53 6.17 -18.24
N PHE A 223 -5.01 6.09 -17.01
CA PHE A 223 -5.58 6.85 -15.90
C PHE A 223 -5.51 8.36 -16.13
N ALA A 224 -4.34 8.90 -16.47
CA ALA A 224 -4.15 10.34 -16.60
C ALA A 224 -4.89 10.96 -17.79
N LEU A 225 -5.10 10.22 -18.89
CA LEU A 225 -5.78 10.72 -20.08
C LEU A 225 -7.31 10.67 -19.98
N PHE A 226 -7.84 9.68 -19.26
CA PHE A 226 -9.30 9.43 -19.23
C PHE A 226 -9.95 9.77 -17.88
N THR A 227 -9.20 10.31 -16.92
CA THR A 227 -9.77 10.80 -15.65
C THR A 227 -9.54 12.30 -15.50
N PRO A 228 -10.48 13.02 -14.86
CA PRO A 228 -10.27 14.44 -14.56
C PRO A 228 -9.35 14.58 -13.33
N ASP A 229 -8.52 15.64 -13.35
CA ASP A 229 -7.71 16.07 -12.22
C ASP A 229 -7.81 17.59 -12.06
N ASP A 230 -8.10 18.07 -10.84
CA ASP A 230 -8.40 19.47 -10.62
C ASP A 230 -7.12 20.31 -10.55
N VAL A 231 -7.15 21.45 -11.25
CA VAL A 231 -6.04 22.41 -11.27
C VAL A 231 -6.06 23.23 -9.98
N LEU A 232 -4.93 23.24 -9.26
CA LEU A 232 -4.75 24.09 -8.08
C LEU A 232 -4.38 25.52 -8.51
N PRO A 233 -5.20 26.54 -8.16
CA PRO A 233 -4.83 27.93 -8.39
C PRO A 233 -3.57 28.31 -7.61
N ALA A 234 -2.65 29.05 -8.25
CA ALA A 234 -1.36 29.44 -7.66
C ALA A 234 -1.51 30.23 -6.33
N ALA A 235 -2.60 30.99 -6.18
CA ALA A 235 -2.90 31.75 -4.97
C ALA A 235 -3.14 30.87 -3.72
N LEU A 236 -3.47 29.58 -3.92
CA LEU A 236 -3.84 28.65 -2.87
C LEU A 236 -2.76 27.60 -2.55
N VAL A 237 -1.62 27.73 -3.19
CA VAL A 237 -0.46 26.86 -2.89
C VAL A 237 -0.08 27.02 -1.41
N PRO A 238 0.02 25.92 -0.65
CA PRO A 238 0.41 25.97 0.77
C PRO A 238 1.77 26.65 0.95
N LYS A 239 1.84 27.69 1.78
CA LYS A 239 3.08 28.46 2.05
C LYS A 239 4.10 27.71 2.91
N GLN A 240 3.70 26.58 3.54
CA GLN A 240 4.57 25.79 4.40
C GLN A 240 5.64 25.06 3.57
N THR A 241 6.88 25.04 4.04
CA THR A 241 7.96 24.29 3.36
C THR A 241 7.77 22.78 3.48
N VAL A 242 8.26 22.01 2.49
CA VAL A 242 8.25 20.52 2.54
C VAL A 242 8.92 20.03 3.81
N ARG A 243 10.04 20.66 4.24
CA ARG A 243 10.76 20.35 5.48
C ARG A 243 9.88 20.53 6.72
N ALA A 244 9.04 21.55 6.78
CA ALA A 244 8.12 21.77 7.89
C ALA A 244 7.01 20.70 7.92
N THR A 245 6.54 20.24 6.75
CA THR A 245 5.57 19.15 6.64
C THR A 245 6.17 17.82 7.10
N LEU A 246 7.39 17.50 6.65
CA LEU A 246 8.10 16.29 7.08
C LEU A 246 8.47 16.32 8.58
N GLY A 247 8.85 17.47 9.12
CA GLY A 247 9.14 17.61 10.56
C GLY A 247 7.93 17.37 11.47
N ARG A 248 6.72 17.51 10.94
CA ARG A 248 5.47 17.22 11.68
C ARG A 248 5.11 15.74 11.70
N LEU A 249 5.77 14.88 10.91
CA LEU A 249 5.47 13.44 10.87
C LEU A 249 5.86 12.71 12.16
N TRP A 250 6.68 13.32 13.04
CA TRP A 250 7.04 12.67 14.29
C TRP A 250 5.90 12.72 15.29
N VAL A 251 5.36 11.54 15.64
CA VAL A 251 4.40 11.36 16.74
C VAL A 251 5.12 10.68 17.90
N SER A 252 5.16 11.33 19.08
CA SER A 252 5.86 10.81 20.24
C SER A 252 5.13 9.59 20.83
N PRO A 253 5.73 8.38 20.87
CA PRO A 253 5.11 7.20 21.47
C PRO A 253 4.91 7.34 23.00
N ARG A 254 5.71 8.22 23.64
CA ARG A 254 5.56 8.49 25.09
C ARG A 254 4.30 9.28 25.41
N ARG A 255 3.90 10.20 24.51
CA ARG A 255 2.70 11.01 24.69
C ARG A 255 1.43 10.24 24.25
N TYR A 256 1.56 9.35 23.26
CA TYR A 256 0.47 8.56 22.70
C TYR A 256 0.87 7.06 22.68
N PRO A 257 0.83 6.37 23.84
CA PRO A 257 1.34 4.99 23.93
C PRO A 257 0.54 3.99 23.09
N ASP A 258 -0.78 4.14 22.99
CA ASP A 258 -1.62 3.25 22.18
C ASP A 258 -1.29 3.38 20.69
N PHE A 259 -1.02 4.60 20.21
CA PHE A 259 -0.55 4.83 18.84
C PHE A 259 0.83 4.17 18.60
N GLY A 260 1.75 4.31 19.58
CA GLY A 260 3.07 3.68 19.50
C GLY A 260 2.99 2.15 19.43
N TRP A 261 2.14 1.52 20.23
CA TRP A 261 1.92 0.07 20.21
C TRP A 261 1.23 -0.38 18.92
N ALA A 262 0.28 0.38 18.39
CA ALA A 262 -0.38 0.08 17.12
C ALA A 262 0.58 0.20 15.94
N TRP A 263 1.46 1.21 15.93
CA TRP A 263 2.52 1.36 14.95
C TRP A 263 3.48 0.16 14.98
N PHE A 264 3.93 -0.23 16.18
CA PHE A 264 4.85 -1.34 16.36
C PHE A 264 4.23 -2.70 15.97
N MET A 265 2.97 -2.93 16.35
CA MET A 265 2.17 -4.07 15.90
C MET A 265 2.12 -4.13 14.36
N HIS A 266 1.79 -3.01 13.74
CA HIS A 266 1.66 -2.91 12.29
C HIS A 266 2.99 -3.18 11.58
N PHE A 267 4.07 -2.60 12.08
CA PHE A 267 5.42 -2.84 11.59
C PHE A 267 5.83 -4.32 11.70
N LEU A 268 5.64 -4.95 12.86
CA LEU A 268 6.09 -6.31 13.09
C LEU A 268 5.30 -7.36 12.29
N ILE A 269 3.99 -7.21 12.13
CA ILE A 269 3.20 -8.16 11.34
C ILE A 269 3.55 -8.03 9.85
N ASN A 270 3.73 -6.81 9.33
CA ASN A 270 4.22 -6.62 7.97
C ASN A 270 5.65 -7.14 7.78
N LEU A 271 6.53 -6.98 8.78
CA LEU A 271 7.89 -7.54 8.75
C LEU A 271 7.86 -9.06 8.71
N GLY A 272 7.04 -9.69 9.55
CA GLY A 272 6.87 -11.15 9.56
C GLY A 272 6.40 -11.67 8.20
N ASN A 273 5.40 -11.04 7.61
CA ASN A 273 4.93 -11.39 6.26
C ASN A 273 6.02 -11.21 5.18
N ALA A 274 6.75 -10.10 5.22
CA ALA A 274 7.82 -9.85 4.26
C ALA A 274 8.94 -10.88 4.35
N LEU A 275 9.39 -11.24 5.57
CA LEU A 275 10.39 -12.29 5.79
C LEU A 275 9.91 -13.65 5.29
N GLY A 276 8.62 -13.96 5.40
CA GLY A 276 8.03 -15.23 4.94
C GLY A 276 7.86 -15.33 3.42
N THR A 277 7.84 -14.20 2.68
CA THR A 277 7.49 -14.20 1.25
C THR A 277 8.64 -13.79 0.32
N LEU A 278 9.52 -12.87 0.74
CA LEU A 278 10.50 -12.24 -0.17
C LEU A 278 11.56 -13.23 -0.71
N TYR A 279 11.93 -14.24 0.05
CA TYR A 279 12.99 -15.20 -0.33
C TYR A 279 12.44 -16.58 -0.71
N LEU A 280 11.16 -16.64 -1.04
CA LEU A 280 10.47 -17.90 -1.31
C LEU A 280 11.02 -18.60 -2.56
N LEU A 281 11.45 -17.85 -3.59
CA LEU A 281 12.09 -18.45 -4.77
C LEU A 281 13.39 -19.17 -4.40
N TYR A 282 14.26 -18.53 -3.63
CA TYR A 282 15.51 -19.13 -3.19
C TYR A 282 15.29 -20.29 -2.21
N PHE A 283 14.28 -20.19 -1.35
CA PHE A 283 13.87 -21.31 -0.51
C PHE A 283 13.45 -22.53 -1.35
N LEU A 284 12.68 -22.32 -2.44
CA LEU A 284 12.29 -23.42 -3.33
C LEU A 284 13.49 -24.03 -4.06
N GLN A 285 14.47 -23.21 -4.44
CA GLN A 285 15.69 -23.67 -5.12
C GLN A 285 16.64 -24.41 -4.17
N ASP A 286 17.03 -23.76 -3.07
CA ASP A 286 18.16 -24.15 -2.24
C ASP A 286 17.72 -24.88 -0.95
N GLY A 287 16.49 -24.61 -0.47
CA GLY A 287 15.96 -25.21 0.77
C GLY A 287 15.07 -26.42 0.53
N ALA A 288 14.08 -26.30 -0.34
CA ALA A 288 13.14 -27.37 -0.65
C ALA A 288 13.58 -28.23 -1.86
N HIS A 289 14.62 -27.80 -2.61
CA HIS A 289 15.14 -28.46 -3.82
C HIS A 289 14.02 -28.83 -4.81
N TYR A 290 13.08 -27.92 -5.01
CA TYR A 290 11.95 -28.16 -5.90
C TYR A 290 12.40 -28.08 -7.35
N HIS A 291 11.97 -29.03 -8.18
CA HIS A 291 12.46 -29.22 -9.57
C HIS A 291 12.17 -28.01 -10.49
N ASP A 292 11.06 -27.27 -10.24
CA ASP A 292 10.68 -26.08 -11.01
C ASP A 292 10.32 -24.93 -10.04
N PRO A 293 11.32 -24.21 -9.50
CA PRO A 293 11.10 -23.18 -8.48
C PRO A 293 10.26 -22.01 -8.94
N GLN A 294 10.29 -21.66 -10.24
CA GLN A 294 9.52 -20.54 -10.78
C GLN A 294 8.03 -20.86 -10.82
N THR A 295 7.65 -22.02 -11.38
CA THR A 295 6.27 -22.51 -11.34
C THR A 295 5.80 -22.75 -9.91
N GLY A 296 6.69 -23.30 -9.05
CA GLY A 296 6.40 -23.47 -7.63
C GLY A 296 6.08 -22.17 -6.92
N LEU A 297 6.87 -21.12 -7.15
CA LEU A 297 6.61 -19.77 -6.63
C LEU A 297 5.24 -19.25 -7.09
N LEU A 298 4.93 -19.37 -8.39
CA LEU A 298 3.65 -18.93 -8.95
C LEU A 298 2.46 -19.61 -8.26
N ILE A 299 2.54 -20.93 -8.06
CA ILE A 299 1.51 -21.72 -7.35
C ILE A 299 1.34 -21.22 -5.92
N LEU A 300 2.44 -21.09 -5.16
CA LEU A 300 2.39 -20.63 -3.77
C LEU A 300 1.83 -19.20 -3.66
N MET A 301 2.23 -18.29 -4.55
CA MET A 301 1.72 -16.92 -4.57
C MET A 301 0.24 -16.86 -4.94
N ALA A 302 -0.23 -17.69 -5.87
CA ALA A 302 -1.64 -17.77 -6.23
C ALA A 302 -2.49 -18.29 -5.04
N ILE A 303 -2.06 -19.36 -4.39
CA ILE A 303 -2.76 -19.94 -3.23
C ILE A 303 -2.77 -18.94 -2.06
N TYR A 304 -1.62 -18.31 -1.77
CA TYR A 304 -1.50 -17.26 -0.77
C TYR A 304 -2.45 -16.09 -1.07
N GLY A 305 -2.46 -15.59 -2.30
CA GLY A 305 -3.29 -14.46 -2.72
C GLY A 305 -4.79 -14.75 -2.64
N ILE A 306 -5.22 -15.95 -3.07
CA ILE A 306 -6.64 -16.39 -2.95
C ILE A 306 -7.03 -16.46 -1.46
N ALA A 307 -6.19 -17.10 -0.63
CA ALA A 307 -6.45 -17.22 0.80
C ALA A 307 -6.52 -15.86 1.50
N LEU A 308 -5.64 -14.93 1.13
CA LEU A 308 -5.63 -13.54 1.61
C LEU A 308 -6.94 -12.81 1.24
N ALA A 309 -7.38 -12.93 -0.01
CA ALA A 309 -8.60 -12.28 -0.48
C ALA A 309 -9.85 -12.84 0.23
N VAL A 310 -9.94 -14.17 0.33
CA VAL A 310 -11.06 -14.84 1.03
C VAL A 310 -11.09 -14.43 2.49
N ALA A 311 -9.96 -14.46 3.19
CA ALA A 311 -9.86 -14.06 4.60
C ALA A 311 -10.20 -12.56 4.78
N GLY A 312 -9.74 -11.71 3.87
CA GLY A 312 -10.03 -10.28 3.87
C GLY A 312 -11.53 -10.00 3.87
N VAL A 313 -12.29 -10.69 3.02
CA VAL A 313 -13.76 -10.54 2.95
C VAL A 313 -14.46 -11.20 4.13
N VAL A 314 -14.16 -12.47 4.41
CA VAL A 314 -14.89 -13.25 5.43
C VAL A 314 -14.59 -12.74 6.84
N CYS A 315 -13.29 -12.60 7.17
CA CYS A 315 -12.90 -12.14 8.51
C CYS A 315 -13.11 -10.64 8.68
N GLY A 316 -13.06 -9.85 7.60
CA GLY A 316 -13.41 -8.43 7.63
C GLY A 316 -14.86 -8.22 8.04
N THR A 317 -15.80 -8.86 7.34
CA THR A 317 -17.23 -8.78 7.68
C THR A 317 -17.54 -9.34 9.07
N ALA A 318 -16.87 -10.41 9.49
CA ALA A 318 -17.02 -10.98 10.81
C ALA A 318 -16.45 -10.07 11.92
N SER A 319 -15.30 -9.44 11.67
CA SER A 319 -14.67 -8.46 12.56
C SER A 319 -15.55 -7.22 12.76
N ASP A 320 -16.12 -6.69 11.68
CA ASP A 320 -17.02 -5.54 11.73
C ASP A 320 -18.31 -5.82 12.50
N ARG A 321 -18.90 -7.02 12.31
CA ARG A 321 -20.11 -7.44 13.03
C ARG A 321 -19.87 -7.70 14.51
N SER A 322 -18.73 -8.29 14.87
CA SER A 322 -18.42 -8.67 16.25
C SER A 322 -17.90 -7.54 17.10
N GLY A 323 -17.21 -6.54 16.47
CA GLY A 323 -16.52 -5.45 17.17
C GLY A 323 -15.23 -5.86 17.90
N TYR A 324 -14.94 -7.16 18.04
CA TYR A 324 -13.76 -7.67 18.78
C TYR A 324 -12.48 -7.68 17.93
N ARG A 325 -12.08 -6.53 17.41
CA ARG A 325 -10.96 -6.38 16.45
C ARG A 325 -9.63 -6.93 16.94
N ARG A 326 -9.34 -6.77 18.24
CA ARG A 326 -8.15 -7.32 18.89
C ARG A 326 -8.04 -8.84 18.73
N ARG A 327 -9.13 -9.60 18.86
CA ARG A 327 -9.13 -11.06 18.72
C ARG A 327 -8.78 -11.50 17.31
N TYR A 328 -9.24 -10.75 16.29
CA TYR A 328 -8.89 -11.04 14.89
C TYR A 328 -7.41 -10.80 14.61
N VAL A 329 -6.81 -9.73 15.16
CA VAL A 329 -5.37 -9.47 15.00
C VAL A 329 -4.54 -10.54 15.70
N VAL A 330 -4.88 -10.95 16.92
CA VAL A 330 -4.18 -12.03 17.64
C VAL A 330 -4.34 -13.37 16.90
N GLY A 331 -5.56 -13.70 16.46
CA GLY A 331 -5.84 -14.91 15.68
C GLY A 331 -5.07 -14.93 14.36
N ALA A 332 -5.04 -13.81 13.65
CA ALA A 332 -4.25 -13.62 12.42
C ALA A 332 -2.77 -13.89 12.66
N ALA A 333 -2.19 -13.28 13.69
CA ALA A 333 -0.79 -13.49 14.08
C ALA A 333 -0.50 -14.95 14.46
N ALA A 334 -1.42 -15.62 15.17
CA ALA A 334 -1.27 -17.02 15.53
C ALA A 334 -1.26 -17.93 14.28
N VAL A 335 -2.17 -17.69 13.32
CA VAL A 335 -2.21 -18.48 12.07
C VAL A 335 -0.95 -18.27 11.25
N MET A 336 -0.46 -17.01 11.12
CA MET A 336 0.80 -16.73 10.43
C MET A 336 2.00 -17.38 11.13
N ALA A 337 2.04 -17.38 12.46
CA ALA A 337 3.09 -18.02 13.23
C ALA A 337 3.09 -19.55 13.04
N VAL A 338 1.91 -20.18 12.95
CA VAL A 338 1.78 -21.62 12.62
C VAL A 338 2.33 -21.91 11.23
N ALA A 339 2.03 -21.06 10.23
CA ALA A 339 2.59 -21.18 8.89
C ALA A 339 4.12 -21.11 8.89
N ALA A 340 4.69 -20.15 9.62
CA ALA A 340 6.13 -20.02 9.78
C ALA A 340 6.75 -21.23 10.49
N LEU A 341 6.15 -21.69 11.58
CA LEU A 341 6.61 -22.86 12.35
C LEU A 341 6.61 -24.13 11.50
N LEU A 342 5.62 -24.32 10.64
CA LEU A 342 5.55 -25.44 9.72
C LEU A 342 6.80 -25.51 8.81
N LEU A 343 7.22 -24.36 8.27
CA LEU A 343 8.42 -24.26 7.42
C LEU A 343 9.73 -24.37 8.22
N VAL A 344 9.72 -24.05 9.51
CA VAL A 344 10.87 -24.29 10.42
C VAL A 344 11.07 -25.76 10.65
N ILE A 345 9.98 -26.52 10.91
CA ILE A 345 10.05 -27.94 11.24
C ILE A 345 10.29 -28.78 9.98
N SER A 346 9.66 -28.42 8.88
CA SER A 346 9.71 -29.19 7.63
C SER A 346 9.89 -28.24 6.43
N PRO A 347 11.13 -27.89 6.07
CA PRO A 347 11.41 -26.98 4.93
C PRO A 347 11.26 -27.71 3.59
N THR A 348 10.06 -28.18 3.27
CA THR A 348 9.74 -28.96 2.07
C THR A 348 8.67 -28.29 1.23
N TRP A 349 8.56 -28.68 -0.04
CA TRP A 349 7.49 -28.24 -0.94
C TRP A 349 6.08 -28.51 -0.38
N HIS A 350 5.84 -29.70 0.20
CA HIS A 350 4.54 -30.05 0.76
C HIS A 350 4.17 -29.16 1.95
N ALA A 351 5.15 -28.86 2.80
CA ALA A 351 4.93 -27.92 3.91
C ALA A 351 4.65 -26.50 3.39
N ALA A 352 5.34 -26.07 2.32
CA ALA A 352 5.08 -24.77 1.69
C ALA A 352 3.66 -24.65 1.10
N LEU A 353 3.14 -25.72 0.50
CA LEU A 353 1.76 -25.77 0.00
C LEU A 353 0.70 -25.60 1.11
N ILE A 354 1.01 -26.03 2.34
CA ILE A 354 0.13 -25.85 3.51
C ILE A 354 0.38 -24.48 4.17
N ALA A 355 1.64 -24.06 4.24
CA ALA A 355 2.02 -22.79 4.87
C ALA A 355 1.52 -21.57 4.07
N ALA A 356 1.53 -21.63 2.74
CA ALA A 356 1.11 -20.52 1.88
C ALA A 356 -0.35 -20.07 2.13
N PRO A 357 -1.36 -20.95 2.10
CA PRO A 357 -2.72 -20.55 2.41
C PRO A 357 -2.90 -20.09 3.86
N LEU A 358 -2.20 -20.70 4.84
CA LEU A 358 -2.25 -20.27 6.23
C LEU A 358 -1.68 -18.84 6.38
N LEU A 359 -0.55 -18.55 5.75
CA LEU A 359 0.04 -17.21 5.76
C LEU A 359 -0.91 -16.20 5.11
N GLY A 360 -1.53 -16.57 3.97
CA GLY A 360 -2.52 -15.74 3.29
C GLY A 360 -3.77 -15.49 4.14
N LEU A 361 -4.34 -16.51 4.76
CA LEU A 361 -5.49 -16.39 5.67
C LEU A 361 -5.18 -15.47 6.86
N GLY A 362 -4.02 -15.67 7.49
CA GLY A 362 -3.59 -14.83 8.61
C GLY A 362 -3.39 -13.38 8.18
N PHE A 363 -2.63 -13.14 7.13
CA PHE A 363 -2.33 -11.78 6.68
C PHE A 363 -3.56 -11.05 6.13
N GLY A 364 -4.46 -11.75 5.40
CA GLY A 364 -5.75 -11.21 4.94
C GLY A 364 -6.67 -10.82 6.09
N THR A 365 -6.77 -11.68 7.13
CA THR A 365 -7.52 -11.37 8.35
C THR A 365 -6.95 -10.13 9.05
N TYR A 366 -5.63 -10.03 9.14
CA TYR A 366 -4.95 -8.87 9.71
C TYR A 366 -5.26 -7.59 8.92
N TRP A 367 -5.11 -7.60 7.58
CA TRP A 367 -5.37 -6.42 6.75
C TRP A 367 -6.82 -5.96 6.79
N ALA A 368 -7.77 -6.87 7.01
CA ALA A 368 -9.16 -6.52 7.19
C ALA A 368 -9.43 -5.84 8.55
N ALA A 369 -8.76 -6.27 9.62
CA ALA A 369 -8.95 -5.73 10.98
C ALA A 369 -8.08 -4.51 11.29
N ALA A 370 -6.87 -4.43 10.72
CA ALA A 370 -5.84 -3.44 11.04
C ALA A 370 -6.29 -1.97 10.83
N PRO A 371 -6.94 -1.57 9.71
CA PRO A 371 -7.37 -0.19 9.51
C PRO A 371 -8.27 0.32 10.63
N ALA A 372 -9.13 -0.55 11.14
CA ALA A 372 -10.03 -0.21 12.22
C ALA A 372 -9.31 -0.03 13.57
N VAL A 373 -8.31 -0.87 13.86
CA VAL A 373 -7.45 -0.70 15.04
C VAL A 373 -6.64 0.59 14.93
N LEU A 374 -6.00 0.80 13.77
CA LEU A 374 -5.12 1.94 13.54
C LEU A 374 -5.86 3.28 13.58
N THR A 375 -7.09 3.35 13.06
CA THR A 375 -7.89 4.58 13.09
C THR A 375 -8.43 4.92 14.47
N GLN A 376 -8.67 3.93 15.34
CA GLN A 376 -9.14 4.17 16.72
C GLN A 376 -8.07 4.77 17.63
N VAL A 377 -6.79 4.58 17.33
CA VAL A 377 -5.67 5.07 18.15
C VAL A 377 -5.10 6.41 17.68
N LEU A 378 -5.69 7.04 16.65
CA LEU A 378 -5.23 8.31 16.10
C LEU A 378 -5.36 9.42 17.18
N PRO A 379 -4.28 10.20 17.46
CA PRO A 379 -4.25 11.15 18.56
C PRO A 379 -5.26 12.30 18.46
N ALA A 380 -5.50 12.85 17.27
CA ALA A 380 -6.39 13.98 17.10
C ALA A 380 -7.10 13.96 15.73
N ALA A 381 -8.34 14.43 15.69
CA ALA A 381 -9.11 14.51 14.46
C ALA A 381 -8.52 15.50 13.44
N SER A 382 -7.88 16.58 13.92
CA SER A 382 -7.23 17.61 13.08
C SER A 382 -5.95 17.13 12.39
N ASP A 383 -5.27 16.10 12.92
CA ASP A 383 -3.96 15.64 12.46
C ASP A 383 -4.02 14.25 11.79
N ARG A 384 -5.21 13.74 11.51
CA ARG A 384 -5.43 12.38 10.97
C ARG A 384 -4.59 12.06 9.73
N ALA A 385 -4.45 12.98 8.80
CA ALA A 385 -3.66 12.76 7.58
C ALA A 385 -2.17 12.56 7.90
N LYS A 386 -1.64 13.34 8.85
CA LYS A 386 -0.27 13.22 9.35
C LYS A 386 -0.06 11.88 10.05
N ASP A 387 -0.95 11.51 10.95
CA ASP A 387 -0.85 10.30 11.76
C ASP A 387 -0.97 9.04 10.90
N LEU A 388 -1.84 9.05 9.87
CA LEU A 388 -1.90 8.00 8.86
C LEU A 388 -0.61 7.94 8.02
N GLY A 389 0.03 9.09 7.75
CA GLY A 389 1.36 9.14 7.11
C GLY A 389 2.42 8.40 7.94
N VAL A 390 2.40 8.58 9.27
CA VAL A 390 3.31 7.84 10.18
C VAL A 390 3.01 6.34 10.18
N ILE A 391 1.74 5.95 10.12
CA ILE A 391 1.34 4.53 9.99
C ILE A 391 1.82 3.94 8.67
N ASN A 392 1.76 4.70 7.57
CA ASN A 392 2.28 4.25 6.27
C ASN A 392 3.79 3.96 6.31
N VAL A 393 4.55 4.64 7.16
CA VAL A 393 5.96 4.29 7.41
C VAL A 393 6.06 2.89 8.00
N ALA A 394 5.19 2.49 8.93
CA ALA A 394 5.17 1.13 9.48
C ALA A 394 4.78 0.06 8.44
N THR A 395 4.09 0.43 7.37
CA THR A 395 3.81 -0.45 6.22
C THR A 395 5.03 -0.57 5.29
N ALA A 396 5.71 0.53 5.02
CA ALA A 396 6.80 0.59 4.04
C ALA A 396 8.16 0.16 4.62
N LEU A 397 8.43 0.48 5.89
CA LEU A 397 9.71 0.17 6.55
C LEU A 397 10.05 -1.33 6.58
N PRO A 398 9.11 -2.27 6.76
CA PRO A 398 9.39 -3.70 6.62
C PRO A 398 9.98 -4.10 5.27
N LEU A 399 9.61 -3.45 4.18
CA LEU A 399 10.18 -3.70 2.84
C LEU A 399 11.65 -3.29 2.74
N VAL A 400 12.10 -2.36 3.60
CA VAL A 400 13.53 -1.99 3.75
C VAL A 400 14.26 -2.95 4.67
N VAL A 401 13.64 -3.24 5.83
CA VAL A 401 14.30 -3.96 6.93
C VAL A 401 14.34 -5.47 6.68
N ALA A 402 13.28 -6.06 6.10
CA ALA A 402 13.20 -7.50 5.86
C ALA A 402 14.32 -8.02 4.94
N PRO A 403 14.64 -7.39 3.79
CA PRO A 403 15.75 -7.82 2.95
C PRO A 403 17.10 -7.75 3.66
N LEU A 404 17.33 -6.70 4.46
CA LEU A 404 18.59 -6.55 5.21
C LEU A 404 18.74 -7.67 6.25
N ILE A 405 17.68 -7.94 7.03
CA ILE A 405 17.66 -9.03 8.00
C ILE A 405 17.85 -10.37 7.30
N ALA A 406 17.08 -10.63 6.24
CA ALA A 406 17.15 -11.88 5.50
C ALA A 406 18.52 -12.09 4.88
N GLY A 407 19.14 -11.06 4.29
CA GLY A 407 20.48 -11.12 3.75
C GLY A 407 21.52 -11.51 4.80
N ILE A 408 21.48 -10.88 5.99
CA ILE A 408 22.40 -11.22 7.10
C ILE A 408 22.16 -12.66 7.57
N VAL A 409 20.91 -13.04 7.82
CA VAL A 409 20.56 -14.39 8.32
C VAL A 409 20.98 -15.48 7.33
N LEU A 410 20.65 -15.32 6.06
CA LEU A 410 20.98 -16.32 5.03
C LEU A 410 22.48 -16.34 4.72
N TYR A 411 23.18 -15.21 4.77
CA TYR A 411 24.62 -15.17 4.58
C TYR A 411 25.39 -15.78 5.75
N THR A 412 24.95 -15.54 7.01
CA THR A 412 25.68 -16.03 8.20
C THR A 412 25.31 -17.43 8.62
N LEU A 413 24.01 -17.77 8.58
CA LEU A 413 23.47 -19.05 9.09
C LEU A 413 23.21 -20.06 7.97
N HIS A 414 23.17 -19.64 6.71
CA HIS A 414 22.85 -20.48 5.54
C HIS A 414 21.59 -21.33 5.75
N SER A 415 20.57 -20.77 6.45
CA SER A 415 19.42 -21.51 6.96
C SER A 415 18.10 -20.77 6.68
N TYR A 416 17.29 -21.31 5.79
CA TYR A 416 15.92 -20.82 5.56
C TYR A 416 14.99 -21.04 6.76
N PRO A 417 15.06 -22.17 7.50
CA PRO A 417 14.32 -22.32 8.75
C PRO A 417 14.56 -21.18 9.76
N SER A 418 15.80 -20.68 9.87
CA SER A 418 16.10 -19.53 10.74
C SER A 418 15.38 -18.25 10.28
N LEU A 419 15.25 -18.03 8.97
CA LEU A 419 14.49 -16.90 8.42
C LEU A 419 13.00 -17.03 8.74
N PHE A 420 12.42 -18.22 8.57
CA PHE A 420 11.02 -18.47 8.92
C PHE A 420 10.77 -18.41 10.42
N ALA A 421 11.72 -18.84 11.26
CA ALA A 421 11.64 -18.66 12.72
C ALA A 421 11.54 -17.18 13.08
N LEU A 422 12.37 -16.33 12.44
CA LEU A 422 12.35 -14.89 12.67
C LEU A 422 11.05 -14.25 12.19
N SER A 423 10.50 -14.70 11.05
CA SER A 423 9.17 -14.33 10.57
C SER A 423 8.08 -14.63 11.61
N GLY A 424 8.10 -15.86 12.16
CA GLY A 424 7.17 -16.28 13.22
C GLY A 424 7.30 -15.44 14.49
N VAL A 425 8.54 -15.19 14.95
CA VAL A 425 8.81 -14.36 16.14
C VAL A 425 8.30 -12.94 15.94
N ALA A 426 8.60 -12.31 14.80
CA ALA A 426 8.11 -10.98 14.49
C ALA A 426 6.56 -10.93 14.49
N THR A 427 5.93 -11.93 13.87
CA THR A 427 4.47 -12.01 13.79
C THR A 427 3.83 -12.20 15.18
N VAL A 428 4.36 -13.11 16.00
CA VAL A 428 3.88 -13.30 17.38
C VAL A 428 4.06 -12.04 18.21
N ALA A 429 5.24 -11.41 18.14
CA ALA A 429 5.49 -10.16 18.86
C ALA A 429 4.52 -9.05 18.42
N GLY A 430 4.19 -8.95 17.13
CA GLY A 430 3.16 -8.06 16.62
C GLY A 430 1.76 -8.37 17.17
N GLY A 431 1.37 -9.66 17.18
CA GLY A 431 0.13 -10.12 17.78
C GLY A 431 0.02 -9.83 19.28
N LEU A 432 1.13 -9.96 20.03
CA LEU A 432 1.19 -9.61 21.45
C LEU A 432 1.16 -8.09 21.69
N ALA A 433 1.73 -7.30 20.77
CA ALA A 433 1.72 -5.85 20.86
C ALA A 433 0.29 -5.27 20.86
N VAL A 434 -0.67 -5.89 20.15
CA VAL A 434 -2.06 -5.44 20.15
C VAL A 434 -2.69 -5.53 21.55
N LEU A 435 -2.24 -6.45 22.40
CA LEU A 435 -2.75 -6.61 23.76
C LEU A 435 -2.41 -5.42 24.66
N ARG A 436 -1.41 -4.62 24.31
CA ARG A 436 -1.00 -3.40 25.02
C ARG A 436 -1.82 -2.17 24.62
N ILE A 437 -2.60 -2.24 23.54
CA ILE A 437 -3.46 -1.14 23.07
C ILE A 437 -4.72 -1.12 23.93
N ARG A 438 -4.94 -0.06 24.69
CA ARG A 438 -6.09 0.08 25.60
C ARG A 438 -7.35 0.58 24.89
N ALA A 439 -7.18 1.39 23.85
CA ALA A 439 -8.29 2.01 23.10
C ALA A 439 -9.10 1.03 22.24
N VAL A 440 -8.69 -0.24 22.09
CA VAL A 440 -9.33 -1.23 21.23
C VAL A 440 -9.83 -2.41 22.06
N ALA A 441 -11.06 -2.84 21.81
CA ALA A 441 -11.69 -3.97 22.50
C ALA A 441 -11.38 -5.33 21.80
#